data_6ba560fe577005ac7c7b35e1c8fb6484
#
_entry.id   6ba560fe577005ac7c7b35e1c8fb6484
#
_cell.length_a   1.000
_cell.length_b   1.000
_cell.length_c   1.000
_cell.angle_alpha   90.00
_cell.angle_beta   90.00
_cell.angle_gamma   90.00
#
_symmetry.space_group_name_H-M   'P 1'
#
loop_
_entity.id
_entity.type
_entity.pdbx_description
1 polymer ?
#
loop_
_entity_poly.entity_id
_entity_poly.type
_entity_poly.pdbx_seq_one_letter_code
_entity_poly.pdbx_strand_id
1 'polypeptide(L)'
;MKVLITGVNGFIGQALFSYLSEQTDYSVFVTSRKFYQAGLRPDEIFFVSDISNSTNWMSILSGVDVVIHLAARAHVLEKDGVNSANQFNSTNVDGTLQLARHALQSGVSRFIFISSIGVNGAETINK
;
A
#
# COMPACT_ATOMS: atom_id res chain seq x y z
N MET A 1 -0.90 -19.29 0.85
CA MET A 1 0.05 -18.18 0.63
C MET A 1 -0.45 -16.95 1.35
N LYS A 2 0.40 -16.29 2.15
CA LYS A 2 0.04 -15.11 2.95
C LYS A 2 0.28 -13.82 2.16
N VAL A 3 -0.76 -13.06 1.90
CA VAL A 3 -0.74 -11.84 1.07
C VAL A 3 -1.05 -10.63 1.93
N LEU A 4 -0.20 -9.61 1.89
CA LEU A 4 -0.45 -8.31 2.50
C LEU A 4 -0.84 -7.29 1.45
N ILE A 5 -1.99 -6.63 1.62
CA ILE A 5 -2.46 -5.55 0.75
C ILE A 5 -2.40 -4.24 1.53
N THR A 6 -1.72 -3.24 1.00
CA THR A 6 -1.82 -1.86 1.48
C THR A 6 -2.78 -1.07 0.59
N GLY A 7 -3.48 -0.08 1.16
CA GLY A 7 -4.42 0.73 0.39
C GLY A 7 -5.77 0.06 0.11
N VAL A 8 -6.18 -0.88 0.97
CA VAL A 8 -7.44 -1.63 0.84
C VAL A 8 -8.68 -0.73 0.77
N ASN A 9 -8.64 0.48 1.32
CA ASN A 9 -9.75 1.44 1.27
C ASN A 9 -9.93 2.13 -0.10
N GLY A 10 -8.97 1.97 -1.02
CA GLY A 10 -9.05 2.50 -2.37
C GLY A 10 -9.90 1.62 -3.29
N PHE A 11 -10.27 2.16 -4.46
CA PHE A 11 -11.09 1.47 -5.45
C PHE A 11 -10.50 0.11 -5.88
N ILE A 12 -9.23 0.09 -6.25
CA ILE A 12 -8.54 -1.15 -6.65
C ILE A 12 -8.35 -2.06 -5.43
N GLY A 13 -8.02 -1.50 -4.27
CA GLY A 13 -7.77 -2.26 -3.04
C GLY A 13 -8.98 -3.05 -2.58
N GLN A 14 -10.16 -2.46 -2.61
CA GLN A 14 -11.41 -3.13 -2.25
C GLN A 14 -11.74 -4.28 -3.20
N ALA A 15 -11.64 -4.06 -4.51
CA ALA A 15 -11.92 -5.08 -5.52
C ALA A 15 -10.94 -6.26 -5.41
N LEU A 16 -9.64 -5.96 -5.23
CA LEU A 16 -8.62 -6.99 -5.08
C LEU A 16 -8.79 -7.79 -3.79
N PHE A 17 -9.08 -7.11 -2.68
CA PHE A 17 -9.35 -7.78 -1.40
C PHE A 17 -10.54 -8.73 -1.54
N SER A 18 -11.66 -8.26 -2.09
CA SER A 18 -12.86 -9.08 -2.30
C SER A 18 -12.54 -10.33 -3.12
N TYR A 19 -11.87 -10.16 -4.26
CA TYR A 19 -11.49 -11.26 -5.13
C TYR A 19 -10.59 -12.30 -4.45
N LEU A 20 -9.52 -11.85 -3.77
CA LEU A 20 -8.56 -12.76 -3.14
C LEU A 20 -9.13 -13.45 -1.90
N SER A 21 -10.05 -12.81 -1.17
CA SER A 21 -10.69 -13.39 0.02
C SER A 21 -11.64 -14.55 -0.31
N GLU A 22 -12.10 -14.64 -1.55
CA GLU A 22 -12.91 -15.76 -2.04
C GLU A 22 -12.06 -16.99 -2.42
N GLN A 23 -10.74 -16.81 -2.56
CA GLN A 23 -9.83 -17.89 -2.93
C GLN A 23 -9.30 -18.60 -1.68
N THR A 24 -9.39 -19.92 -1.64
CA THR A 24 -8.95 -20.73 -0.49
C THR A 24 -7.44 -20.82 -0.33
N ASP A 25 -6.68 -20.52 -1.38
CA ASP A 25 -5.21 -20.63 -1.39
C ASP A 25 -4.50 -19.44 -0.78
N TYR A 26 -5.24 -18.37 -0.45
CA TYR A 26 -4.70 -17.13 0.09
C TYR A 26 -5.21 -16.83 1.50
N SER A 27 -4.28 -16.47 2.37
CA SER A 27 -4.58 -15.79 3.64
C SER A 27 -4.31 -14.31 3.43
N VAL A 28 -5.37 -13.51 3.32
CA VAL A 28 -5.26 -12.10 2.95
C VAL A 28 -5.26 -11.23 4.20
N PHE A 29 -4.24 -10.40 4.32
CA PHE A 29 -4.09 -9.39 5.37
C PHE A 29 -4.07 -8.01 4.72
N VAL A 30 -4.56 -7.02 5.45
CA VAL A 30 -4.64 -5.67 4.94
C VAL A 30 -4.05 -4.66 5.93
N THR A 31 -3.59 -3.52 5.42
CA THR A 31 -3.30 -2.37 6.27
C THR A 31 -4.36 -1.31 6.11
N SER A 32 -4.79 -0.72 7.23
CA SER A 32 -5.78 0.35 7.26
C SER A 32 -5.40 1.41 8.28
N ARG A 33 -5.80 2.66 7.99
CA ARG A 33 -5.73 3.78 8.95
C ARG A 33 -6.90 3.79 9.94
N LYS A 34 -7.91 2.94 9.72
CA LYS A 34 -9.10 2.80 10.57
C LYS A 34 -9.14 1.38 11.12
N PHE A 35 -9.53 1.23 12.38
CA PHE A 35 -9.64 -0.07 13.04
C PHE A 35 -10.78 -0.95 12.49
N TYR A 36 -11.79 -0.35 11.87
CA TYR A 36 -12.94 -1.09 11.34
C TYR A 36 -13.07 -0.90 9.85
N GLN A 37 -13.24 -2.02 9.16
CA GLN A 37 -13.62 -2.05 7.77
C GLN A 37 -14.62 -3.20 7.58
N ALA A 38 -15.74 -2.92 6.91
CA ALA A 38 -16.78 -3.91 6.69
C ALA A 38 -16.24 -5.12 5.90
N GLY A 39 -16.61 -6.32 6.33
CA GLY A 39 -16.21 -7.57 5.66
C GLY A 39 -14.84 -8.13 6.06
N LEU A 40 -14.09 -7.45 6.94
CA LEU A 40 -12.81 -7.92 7.47
C LEU A 40 -12.93 -8.41 8.90
N ARG A 41 -12.22 -9.49 9.23
CA ARG A 41 -12.02 -9.92 10.62
C ARG A 41 -10.95 -9.07 11.27
N PRO A 42 -11.02 -8.82 12.58
CA PRO A 42 -10.03 -7.98 13.28
C PRO A 42 -8.58 -8.49 13.16
N ASP A 43 -8.38 -9.79 13.09
CA ASP A 43 -7.07 -10.45 12.96
C ASP A 43 -6.47 -10.37 11.54
N GLU A 44 -7.25 -9.93 10.56
CA GLU A 44 -6.82 -9.68 9.18
C GLU A 44 -6.37 -8.24 8.94
N ILE A 45 -6.60 -7.35 9.91
CA ILE A 45 -6.32 -5.91 9.76
C ILE A 45 -5.13 -5.51 10.61
N PHE A 46 -4.10 -4.95 9.98
CA PHE A 46 -3.04 -4.24 10.66
C PHE A 46 -3.29 -2.74 10.63
N PHE A 47 -3.34 -2.13 11.81
CA PHE A 47 -3.47 -0.69 11.89
C PHE A 47 -2.13 -0.01 11.57
N VAL A 48 -2.14 0.83 10.54
CA VAL A 48 -0.99 1.65 10.14
C VAL A 48 -1.49 3.08 9.97
N SER A 49 -1.13 3.95 10.91
CA SER A 49 -1.61 5.34 10.95
C SER A 49 -1.11 6.17 9.78
N ASP A 50 0.14 5.94 9.39
CA ASP A 50 0.77 6.64 8.28
C ASP A 50 1.82 5.74 7.60
N ILE A 51 2.06 6.00 6.33
CA ILE A 51 3.10 5.34 5.52
C ILE A 51 4.19 6.36 5.26
N SER A 52 5.36 6.14 5.85
CA SER A 52 6.52 7.03 5.77
C SER A 52 7.81 6.24 5.96
N ASN A 53 8.95 6.92 5.92
CA ASN A 53 10.26 6.30 6.21
C ASN A 53 10.41 5.82 7.66
N SER A 54 9.57 6.29 8.58
CA SER A 54 9.56 5.88 9.99
C SER A 54 8.61 4.72 10.30
N THR A 55 7.81 4.27 9.34
CA THR A 55 6.85 3.18 9.55
C THR A 55 7.60 1.86 9.74
N ASN A 56 7.35 1.20 10.87
CA ASN A 56 7.92 -0.11 11.14
C ASN A 56 7.00 -1.23 10.63
N TRP A 57 7.43 -1.91 9.59
CA TRP A 57 6.70 -2.99 8.94
C TRP A 57 7.09 -4.38 9.41
N MET A 58 8.17 -4.53 10.17
CA MET A 58 8.78 -5.83 10.47
C MET A 58 7.81 -6.83 11.10
N SER A 59 7.01 -6.39 12.07
CA SER A 59 6.02 -7.26 12.73
C SER A 59 4.86 -7.65 11.80
N ILE A 60 4.44 -6.74 10.92
CA ILE A 60 3.36 -6.95 9.96
C ILE A 60 3.79 -7.93 8.86
N LEU A 61 5.05 -7.85 8.45
CA LEU A 61 5.62 -8.64 7.37
C LEU A 61 6.06 -10.06 7.79
N SER A 62 5.95 -10.38 9.07
CA SER A 62 6.32 -11.71 9.57
C SER A 62 5.51 -12.82 8.90
N GLY A 63 6.20 -13.69 8.15
CA GLY A 63 5.61 -14.79 7.41
C GLY A 63 4.74 -14.38 6.21
N VAL A 64 4.82 -13.12 5.75
CA VAL A 64 4.17 -12.67 4.52
C VAL A 64 4.96 -13.14 3.31
N ASP A 65 4.27 -13.79 2.36
CA ASP A 65 4.88 -14.28 1.12
C ASP A 65 4.87 -13.20 0.03
N VAL A 66 3.77 -12.43 -0.05
CA VAL A 66 3.55 -11.43 -1.11
C VAL A 66 3.04 -10.13 -0.51
N VAL A 67 3.62 -9.02 -0.92
CA VAL A 67 3.11 -7.66 -0.65
C VAL A 67 2.54 -7.07 -1.94
N ILE A 68 1.30 -6.55 -1.87
CA ILE A 68 0.67 -5.78 -2.95
C ILE A 68 0.47 -4.35 -2.43
N HIS A 69 1.29 -3.44 -2.94
CA HIS A 69 1.31 -2.05 -2.49
C HIS A 69 0.47 -1.16 -3.39
N LEU A 70 -0.74 -0.82 -2.91
CA LEU A 70 -1.72 0.03 -3.58
C LEU A 70 -1.90 1.38 -2.86
N ALA A 71 -1.35 1.50 -1.65
CA ALA A 71 -1.48 2.73 -0.88
C ALA A 71 -0.66 3.84 -1.52
N ALA A 72 -1.32 4.93 -1.81
CA ALA A 72 -0.69 6.16 -2.27
C ALA A 72 -1.52 7.37 -1.84
N ARG A 73 -0.86 8.52 -1.75
CA ARG A 73 -1.51 9.82 -1.64
C ARG A 73 -1.78 10.34 -3.07
N ALA A 74 -3.02 10.26 -3.55
CA ALA A 74 -3.36 10.53 -4.95
C ALA A 74 -3.90 11.95 -5.21
N HIS A 75 -4.48 12.62 -4.20
CA HIS A 75 -5.09 13.93 -4.37
C HIS A 75 -4.41 14.96 -3.46
N VAL A 76 -3.57 15.76 -4.06
CA VAL A 76 -3.06 17.00 -3.48
C VAL A 76 -3.98 18.10 -4.00
N LEU A 77 -4.95 18.53 -3.20
CA LEU A 77 -5.66 19.77 -3.51
C LEU A 77 -4.64 20.90 -3.40
N GLU A 78 -4.54 21.74 -4.42
CA GLU A 78 -3.57 22.86 -4.55
C GLU A 78 -3.56 23.87 -3.37
N LYS A 79 -4.46 23.71 -2.42
CA LYS A 79 -4.63 24.62 -1.27
C LYS A 79 -3.52 24.55 -0.22
N ASP A 80 -2.71 23.51 -0.19
CA ASP A 80 -1.75 23.27 0.90
C ASP A 80 -0.28 23.58 0.57
N GLY A 81 0.04 24.06 -0.64
CA GLY A 81 1.37 24.55 -1.04
C GLY A 81 2.51 23.54 -0.80
N VAL A 82 3.66 24.03 -0.32
CA VAL A 82 4.91 23.25 -0.11
C VAL A 82 4.73 22.05 0.83
N ASN A 83 3.86 22.14 1.83
CA ASN A 83 3.58 21.03 2.76
C ASN A 83 2.95 19.82 2.05
N SER A 84 2.19 20.06 1.02
CA SER A 84 1.55 19.01 0.24
C SER A 84 2.56 18.18 -0.56
N ALA A 85 3.53 18.81 -1.22
CA ALA A 85 4.57 18.12 -1.96
C ALA A 85 5.47 17.27 -1.04
N ASN A 86 5.82 17.78 0.13
CA ASN A 86 6.61 17.04 1.12
C ASN A 86 5.87 15.81 1.65
N GLN A 87 4.58 15.95 1.94
CA GLN A 87 3.75 14.83 2.39
C GLN A 87 3.56 13.79 1.28
N PHE A 88 3.43 14.24 0.02
CA PHE A 88 3.35 13.35 -1.14
C PHE A 88 4.62 12.51 -1.29
N ASN A 89 5.80 13.14 -1.22
CA ASN A 89 7.08 12.45 -1.29
C ASN A 89 7.28 11.52 -0.10
N SER A 90 6.97 11.97 1.11
CA SER A 90 7.09 11.14 2.32
C SER A 90 6.27 9.85 2.23
N THR A 91 5.03 9.93 1.73
CA THR A 91 4.18 8.74 1.62
C THR A 91 4.53 7.90 0.39
N ASN A 92 4.58 8.52 -0.79
CA ASN A 92 4.64 7.76 -2.05
C ASN A 92 6.06 7.32 -2.42
N VAL A 93 7.09 8.04 -1.97
CA VAL A 93 8.48 7.69 -2.24
C VAL A 93 9.10 7.03 -1.02
N ASP A 94 9.27 7.78 0.07
CA ASP A 94 10.00 7.29 1.24
C ASP A 94 9.29 6.12 1.91
N GLY A 95 7.97 6.20 2.05
CA GLY A 95 7.14 5.15 2.64
C GLY A 95 7.15 3.87 1.81
N THR A 96 7.05 3.98 0.48
CA THR A 96 7.16 2.83 -0.44
C THR A 96 8.53 2.17 -0.36
N LEU A 97 9.61 2.96 -0.37
CA LEU A 97 10.97 2.45 -0.24
C LEU A 97 11.19 1.77 1.11
N GLN A 98 10.66 2.32 2.18
CA GLN A 98 10.74 1.72 3.51
C GLN A 98 10.02 0.37 3.57
N LEU A 99 8.80 0.30 3.04
CA LEU A 99 8.07 -0.96 2.96
C LEU A 99 8.82 -2.00 2.13
N ALA A 100 9.37 -1.63 0.98
CA ALA A 100 10.12 -2.54 0.13
C ALA A 100 11.40 -3.07 0.79
N ARG A 101 12.15 -2.21 1.51
CA ARG A 101 13.32 -2.62 2.28
C ARG A 101 12.97 -3.61 3.39
N HIS A 102 11.93 -3.32 4.16
CA HIS A 102 11.47 -4.22 5.22
C HIS A 102 10.92 -5.53 4.65
N ALA A 103 10.23 -5.50 3.51
CA ALA A 103 9.78 -6.70 2.81
C ALA A 103 10.95 -7.62 2.44
N LEU A 104 12.02 -7.04 1.87
CA LEU A 104 13.26 -7.77 1.56
C LEU A 104 13.88 -8.38 2.83
N GLN A 105 14.00 -7.60 3.90
CA GLN A 105 14.57 -8.06 5.18
C GLN A 105 13.74 -9.15 5.85
N SER A 106 12.41 -9.14 5.64
CA SER A 106 11.48 -10.13 6.20
C SER A 106 11.36 -11.40 5.36
N GLY A 107 12.07 -11.49 4.22
CA GLY A 107 12.02 -12.66 3.34
C GLY A 107 10.77 -12.75 2.47
N VAL A 108 10.07 -11.62 2.24
CA VAL A 108 8.94 -11.55 1.30
C VAL A 108 9.42 -11.96 -0.09
N SER A 109 8.76 -12.95 -0.69
CA SER A 109 9.19 -13.52 -1.98
C SER A 109 8.80 -12.65 -3.18
N ARG A 110 7.75 -11.83 -3.05
CA ARG A 110 7.26 -10.97 -4.13
C ARG A 110 6.71 -9.65 -3.61
N PHE A 111 7.19 -8.55 -4.18
CA PHE A 111 6.70 -7.20 -3.94
C PHE A 111 6.09 -6.65 -5.23
N ILE A 112 4.78 -6.36 -5.20
CA ILE A 112 4.02 -5.83 -6.34
C ILE A 112 3.67 -4.38 -6.01
N PHE A 113 4.20 -3.45 -6.79
CA PHE A 113 3.89 -2.03 -6.69
C PHE A 113 3.00 -1.61 -7.86
N ILE A 114 1.83 -1.06 -7.55
CA ILE A 114 0.93 -0.56 -8.58
C ILE A 114 1.24 0.91 -8.84
N SER A 115 1.82 1.16 -9.99
CA SER A 115 2.15 2.48 -10.49
C SER A 115 0.99 3.06 -11.32
N SER A 116 1.21 4.18 -11.98
CA SER A 116 0.23 4.86 -12.83
C SER A 116 0.85 5.24 -14.17
N ILE A 117 0.03 5.28 -15.21
CA ILE A 117 0.43 5.82 -16.52
C ILE A 117 0.87 7.30 -16.39
N GLY A 118 0.36 8.01 -15.37
CA GLY A 118 0.72 9.40 -15.10
C GLY A 118 2.21 9.64 -14.84
N VAL A 119 3.00 8.60 -14.52
CA VAL A 119 4.46 8.73 -14.40
C VAL A 119 5.15 9.07 -15.72
N ASN A 120 4.48 8.82 -16.85
CA ASN A 120 4.98 9.14 -18.20
C ASN A 120 4.63 10.59 -18.65
N GLY A 121 3.95 11.37 -17.79
CA GLY A 121 3.49 12.71 -18.09
C GLY A 121 2.06 12.76 -18.64
N ALA A 122 1.50 13.97 -18.70
CA ALA A 122 0.11 14.21 -19.13
C ALA A 122 -0.04 14.35 -20.66
N GLU A 123 1.05 14.60 -21.38
CA GLU A 123 1.04 14.86 -22.81
C GLU A 123 2.17 14.11 -23.53
N THR A 124 1.88 13.63 -24.75
CA THR A 124 2.90 13.10 -25.64
C THR A 124 3.45 14.26 -26.46
N ILE A 125 4.69 14.66 -26.20
CA ILE A 125 5.39 15.62 -27.07
C ILE A 125 5.88 14.82 -28.27
N ASN A 126 5.21 14.98 -29.41
CA ASN A 126 5.72 14.47 -30.69
C ASN A 126 7.05 15.18 -31.00
N LYS A 127 8.14 14.42 -31.02
CA LYS A 127 9.43 14.86 -31.56
C LYS A 127 9.47 14.60 -33.04
#